data_b35bc118a83aa8af67acaf3e82db602c
#
_entry.id   b35bc118a83aa8af67acaf3e82db602c
#
_cell.length_a   1.000
_cell.length_b   1.000
_cell.length_c   1.000
_cell.angle_alpha   90.00
_cell.angle_beta   90.00
_cell.angle_gamma   90.00
#
_symmetry.space_group_name_H-M   'P 1'
#
loop_
_entity.id
_entity.type
_entity.pdbx_description
1 polymer ?
#
loop_
_entity_poly.entity_id
_entity_poly.type
_entity_poly.pdbx_seq_one_letter_code
_entity_poly.pdbx_strand_id
1 'polypeptide(L)'
;MDGADCSELAASENAACWAANLMVHPSNDRLPADLECVLQHKPPLVITALGSPARVVDAVHSYGGLVFADVNSVGFARKAAATGVDGLVLVASGAGGHTGLTAGFAFVEEVRQFWDGPIALGGAISSGRAIRAAETLGAELAYVGTAFIACEESIADLAYKEMVVGASAEDILPSKGITGVTANWLRQSLIAAGYDPANMPEDKKPNFENTNDNSKAWKNVWSAGQGVGAVTAVEPIAQIVARLKAEYDFACKLPRFDMKE
;
A
#
# COMPACT_ATOMS: atom_id res chain seq x y z
N MET A 1 20.25 4.06 -7.98
CA MET A 1 19.19 5.02 -8.33
C MET A 1 19.53 6.29 -7.60
N ASP A 2 19.94 7.29 -8.33
CA ASP A 2 20.14 8.63 -7.78
C ASP A 2 18.78 9.09 -7.28
N GLY A 3 18.72 9.44 -6.00
CA GLY A 3 17.48 9.86 -5.36
C GLY A 3 16.93 11.07 -6.11
N ALA A 4 15.68 11.00 -6.52
CA ALA A 4 14.96 12.19 -6.94
C ALA A 4 15.14 13.23 -5.83
N ASP A 5 15.57 14.42 -6.20
CA ASP A 5 15.85 15.49 -5.24
C ASP A 5 14.55 15.90 -4.58
N CYS A 6 14.32 15.38 -3.36
CA CYS A 6 13.12 15.68 -2.56
C CYS A 6 12.95 17.19 -2.29
N SER A 7 13.99 18.00 -2.51
CA SER A 7 13.94 19.45 -2.39
C SER A 7 13.09 20.10 -3.48
N GLU A 8 13.01 19.52 -4.68
CA GLU A 8 12.14 20.02 -5.76
C GLU A 8 10.66 19.79 -5.46
N LEU A 9 10.32 18.66 -4.80
CA LEU A 9 8.94 18.37 -4.40
C LEU A 9 8.44 19.32 -3.29
N ALA A 10 9.33 19.72 -2.38
CA ALA A 10 8.99 20.64 -1.29
C ALA A 10 8.93 22.11 -1.72
N ALA A 11 9.55 22.49 -2.84
CA ALA A 11 9.66 23.89 -3.29
C ALA A 11 8.49 24.38 -4.17
N SER A 12 7.60 23.49 -4.62
CA SER A 12 6.45 23.86 -5.44
C SER A 12 5.28 24.31 -4.55
N GLU A 13 4.78 25.54 -4.74
CA GLU A 13 3.56 26.05 -4.09
C GLU A 13 2.31 25.18 -4.35
N ASN A 14 2.36 24.30 -5.36
CA ASN A 14 1.32 23.36 -5.76
C ASN A 14 1.73 21.89 -5.51
N ALA A 15 2.81 21.63 -4.74
CA ALA A 15 3.21 20.27 -4.46
C ALA A 15 2.12 19.56 -3.65
N ALA A 16 1.68 18.40 -4.13
CA ALA A 16 0.84 17.52 -3.34
C ALA A 16 1.60 17.07 -2.07
N CYS A 17 0.88 16.88 -0.97
CA CYS A 17 1.43 16.30 0.24
C CYS A 17 2.05 14.93 -0.12
N TRP A 18 3.29 14.70 0.31
CA TRP A 18 4.02 13.47 0.06
C TRP A 18 4.37 12.76 1.37
N ALA A 19 4.62 11.48 1.30
CA ALA A 19 4.98 10.67 2.45
C ALA A 19 6.25 9.85 2.18
N ALA A 20 7.07 9.69 3.22
CA ALA A 20 8.16 8.73 3.20
C ALA A 20 7.72 7.42 3.84
N ASN A 21 8.04 6.28 3.20
CA ASN A 21 7.80 4.96 3.79
C ASN A 21 9.07 4.45 4.47
N LEU A 22 8.97 4.04 5.74
CA LEU A 22 10.06 3.46 6.53
C LEU A 22 9.74 2.03 6.94
N MET A 23 10.64 1.09 6.59
CA MET A 23 10.60 -0.25 7.14
C MET A 23 11.21 -0.27 8.54
N VAL A 24 10.37 -0.37 9.57
CA VAL A 24 10.78 -0.29 10.98
C VAL A 24 11.01 -1.65 11.64
N HIS A 25 11.18 -2.73 10.87
CA HIS A 25 11.48 -4.06 11.40
C HIS A 25 12.83 -4.05 12.18
N PRO A 26 12.93 -4.75 13.33
CA PRO A 26 14.16 -4.76 14.14
C PRO A 26 15.41 -5.25 13.40
N SER A 27 15.26 -6.12 12.41
CA SER A 27 16.36 -6.63 11.56
C SER A 27 16.71 -5.72 10.37
N ASN A 28 16.09 -4.54 10.23
CA ASN A 28 16.45 -3.60 9.19
C ASN A 28 17.64 -2.75 9.62
N ASP A 29 18.84 -3.12 9.17
CA ASP A 29 20.09 -2.42 9.52
C ASP A 29 20.17 -1.02 8.90
N ARG A 30 19.35 -0.72 7.88
CA ARG A 30 19.31 0.60 7.23
C ARG A 30 18.47 1.63 7.99
N LEU A 31 17.60 1.20 8.91
CA LEU A 31 16.65 2.11 9.56
C LEU A 31 17.31 3.36 10.18
N PRO A 32 18.50 3.29 10.83
CA PRO A 32 19.14 4.51 11.36
C PRO A 32 19.48 5.54 10.27
N ALA A 33 20.05 5.08 9.15
CA ALA A 33 20.40 5.96 8.03
C ALA A 33 19.17 6.49 7.29
N ASP A 34 18.16 5.64 7.09
CA ASP A 34 16.88 6.05 6.47
C ASP A 34 16.15 7.08 7.36
N LEU A 35 16.18 6.92 8.68
CA LEU A 35 15.60 7.88 9.62
C LEU A 35 16.37 9.22 9.61
N GLU A 36 17.70 9.20 9.51
CA GLU A 36 18.50 10.41 9.37
C GLU A 36 18.10 11.19 8.11
N CYS A 37 17.91 10.50 6.98
CA CYS A 37 17.40 11.08 5.75
C CYS A 37 16.01 11.72 5.95
N VAL A 38 15.10 11.04 6.64
CA VAL A 38 13.77 11.56 6.98
C VAL A 38 13.86 12.83 7.81
N LEU A 39 14.73 12.86 8.84
CA LEU A 39 14.93 14.03 9.70
C LEU A 39 15.54 15.22 8.96
N GLN A 40 16.39 14.95 7.96
CA GLN A 40 16.96 15.97 7.10
C GLN A 40 15.92 16.60 6.16
N HIS A 41 15.08 15.76 5.51
CA HIS A 41 14.11 16.20 4.50
C HIS A 41 12.72 16.54 5.06
N LYS A 42 12.42 16.16 6.30
CA LYS A 42 11.20 16.48 7.04
C LYS A 42 9.89 16.27 6.24
N PRO A 43 9.65 15.04 5.73
CA PRO A 43 8.39 14.77 5.04
C PRO A 43 7.21 15.08 5.97
N PRO A 44 6.12 15.67 5.46
CA PRO A 44 4.95 15.97 6.29
C PRO A 44 4.28 14.71 6.86
N LEU A 45 4.48 13.56 6.20
CA LEU A 45 3.96 12.26 6.64
C LEU A 45 5.03 11.18 6.51
N VAL A 46 5.15 10.34 7.52
CA VAL A 46 5.94 9.11 7.48
C VAL A 46 5.00 7.92 7.65
N ILE A 47 5.08 6.95 6.74
CA ILE A 47 4.34 5.68 6.84
C ILE A 47 5.32 4.62 7.31
N THR A 48 5.04 3.97 8.44
CA THR A 48 5.89 2.89 8.97
C THR A 48 5.33 1.53 8.57
N ALA A 49 6.19 0.63 8.13
CA ALA A 49 5.82 -0.72 7.71
C ALA A 49 6.67 -1.80 8.39
N LEU A 50 6.11 -3.01 8.53
CA LEU A 50 6.79 -4.24 8.95
C LEU A 50 7.43 -4.18 10.35
N GLY A 51 6.86 -3.42 11.28
CA GLY A 51 7.37 -3.37 12.65
C GLY A 51 6.62 -2.40 13.55
N SER A 52 7.18 -2.12 14.73
CA SER A 52 6.60 -1.15 15.66
C SER A 52 6.98 0.28 15.28
N PRO A 53 6.01 1.20 15.11
CA PRO A 53 6.28 2.61 14.83
C PRO A 53 6.94 3.35 15.99
N ALA A 54 6.86 2.84 17.23
CA ALA A 54 7.43 3.48 18.43
C ALA A 54 8.91 3.91 18.30
N ARG A 55 9.66 3.28 17.37
CA ARG A 55 11.07 3.60 17.13
C ARG A 55 11.29 4.95 16.44
N VAL A 56 10.28 5.50 15.80
CA VAL A 56 10.40 6.69 14.94
C VAL A 56 9.41 7.81 15.27
N VAL A 57 8.35 7.51 16.04
CA VAL A 57 7.26 8.46 16.34
C VAL A 57 7.82 9.76 16.93
N ASP A 58 8.57 9.70 18.03
CA ASP A 58 9.10 10.90 18.69
C ASP A 58 10.02 11.72 17.77
N ALA A 59 10.84 11.03 16.96
CA ALA A 59 11.75 11.67 16.04
C ALA A 59 11.01 12.44 14.93
N VAL A 60 9.95 11.85 14.37
CA VAL A 60 9.12 12.50 13.36
C VAL A 60 8.31 13.65 13.96
N HIS A 61 7.71 13.45 15.12
CA HIS A 61 6.97 14.49 15.83
C HIS A 61 7.86 15.69 16.21
N SER A 62 9.18 15.48 16.43
CA SER A 62 10.10 16.57 16.80
C SER A 62 10.18 17.69 15.76
N TYR A 63 9.87 17.43 14.50
CA TYR A 63 9.82 18.45 13.46
C TYR A 63 8.39 18.80 12.98
N GLY A 64 7.35 18.24 13.64
CA GLY A 64 5.94 18.47 13.31
C GLY A 64 5.40 17.56 12.20
N GLY A 65 6.11 16.49 11.81
CA GLY A 65 5.63 15.48 10.88
C GLY A 65 4.62 14.53 11.53
N LEU A 66 3.78 13.90 10.72
CA LEU A 66 2.81 12.89 11.14
C LEU A 66 3.35 11.47 10.91
N VAL A 67 2.91 10.51 11.72
CA VAL A 67 3.25 9.10 11.57
C VAL A 67 1.99 8.28 11.37
N PHE A 68 1.90 7.58 10.23
CA PHE A 68 0.88 6.55 10.00
C PHE A 68 1.53 5.17 10.09
N ALA A 69 0.83 4.22 10.71
CA ALA A 69 1.30 2.84 10.79
C ALA A 69 0.59 1.95 9.78
N ASP A 70 1.36 1.31 8.91
CA ASP A 70 0.90 0.25 8.01
C ASP A 70 0.66 -1.03 8.81
N VAL A 71 -0.58 -1.48 8.86
CA VAL A 71 -1.02 -2.63 9.65
C VAL A 71 -1.93 -3.56 8.83
N ASN A 72 -1.74 -4.86 8.99
CA ASN A 72 -2.46 -5.88 8.23
C ASN A 72 -3.38 -6.77 9.08
N SER A 73 -3.59 -6.39 10.34
CA SER A 73 -4.53 -7.07 11.24
C SER A 73 -4.99 -6.14 12.36
N VAL A 74 -6.16 -6.41 12.93
CA VAL A 74 -6.71 -5.65 14.07
C VAL A 74 -5.78 -5.67 15.28
N GLY A 75 -5.12 -6.81 15.52
CA GLY A 75 -4.14 -6.92 16.62
C GLY A 75 -2.94 -5.99 16.43
N PHE A 76 -2.44 -5.83 15.20
CA PHE A 76 -1.37 -4.86 14.90
C PHE A 76 -1.89 -3.42 14.94
N ALA A 77 -3.13 -3.17 14.50
CA ALA A 77 -3.76 -1.84 14.61
C ALA A 77 -3.83 -1.37 16.07
N ARG A 78 -4.29 -2.23 16.99
CA ARG A 78 -4.30 -1.92 18.44
C ARG A 78 -2.90 -1.63 19.00
N LYS A 79 -1.90 -2.41 18.60
CA LYS A 79 -0.51 -2.20 19.04
C LYS A 79 0.06 -0.89 18.51
N ALA A 80 -0.20 -0.57 17.24
CA ALA A 80 0.25 0.68 16.63
C ALA A 80 -0.43 1.89 17.26
N ALA A 81 -1.75 1.86 17.47
CA ALA A 81 -2.51 2.92 18.13
C ALA A 81 -1.93 3.28 19.51
N ALA A 82 -1.44 2.28 20.26
CA ALA A 82 -0.84 2.49 21.58
C ALA A 82 0.54 3.16 21.56
N THR A 83 1.14 3.38 20.37
CA THR A 83 2.48 3.98 20.24
C THR A 83 2.47 5.49 19.94
N GLY A 84 1.30 6.13 19.89
CA GLY A 84 1.17 7.55 19.63
C GLY A 84 1.25 7.94 18.15
N VAL A 85 0.93 7.01 17.23
CA VAL A 85 0.78 7.33 15.80
C VAL A 85 -0.43 8.25 15.55
N ASP A 86 -0.36 9.02 14.48
CA ASP A 86 -1.42 9.97 14.10
C ASP A 86 -2.50 9.33 13.21
N GLY A 87 -2.17 8.20 12.57
CA GLY A 87 -3.10 7.49 11.69
C GLY A 87 -2.71 6.04 11.45
N LEU A 88 -3.63 5.29 10.86
CA LEU A 88 -3.43 3.89 10.48
C LEU A 88 -3.63 3.70 8.98
N VAL A 89 -2.73 2.93 8.35
CA VAL A 89 -2.91 2.39 7.00
C VAL A 89 -3.35 0.94 7.14
N LEU A 90 -4.61 0.66 6.85
CA LEU A 90 -5.16 -0.70 6.93
C LEU A 90 -4.90 -1.44 5.62
N VAL A 91 -4.00 -2.40 5.65
CA VAL A 91 -3.67 -3.25 4.50
C VAL A 91 -4.56 -4.49 4.52
N ALA A 92 -5.68 -4.41 3.79
CA ALA A 92 -6.67 -5.48 3.69
C ALA A 92 -6.23 -6.61 2.75
N SER A 93 -6.97 -7.72 2.72
CA SER A 93 -6.64 -8.94 1.96
C SER A 93 -6.47 -8.75 0.45
N GLY A 94 -7.02 -7.69 -0.12
CA GLY A 94 -6.90 -7.37 -1.54
C GLY A 94 -5.70 -6.49 -1.92
N ALA A 95 -4.83 -6.11 -0.97
CA ALA A 95 -3.67 -5.27 -1.25
C ALA A 95 -2.59 -6.02 -2.05
N GLY A 96 -1.94 -5.34 -2.99
CA GLY A 96 -0.76 -5.87 -3.69
C GLY A 96 0.49 -5.84 -2.82
N GLY A 97 1.44 -6.72 -3.08
CA GLY A 97 2.60 -6.89 -2.21
C GLY A 97 2.22 -7.52 -0.86
N HIS A 98 2.92 -7.15 0.20
CA HIS A 98 2.55 -7.61 1.55
C HIS A 98 1.10 -7.26 1.85
N THR A 99 0.34 -8.23 2.34
CA THR A 99 -1.12 -8.11 2.49
C THR A 99 -1.60 -8.66 3.82
N GLY A 100 -2.80 -8.24 4.23
CA GLY A 100 -3.55 -8.85 5.32
C GLY A 100 -4.43 -10.00 4.84
N LEU A 101 -5.12 -10.62 5.78
CA LEU A 101 -6.11 -11.67 5.50
C LEU A 101 -7.55 -11.19 5.76
N THR A 102 -7.71 -10.00 6.36
CA THR A 102 -9.01 -9.44 6.70
C THR A 102 -9.55 -8.63 5.52
N ALA A 103 -10.81 -8.86 5.16
CA ALA A 103 -11.49 -8.05 4.15
C ALA A 103 -11.64 -6.60 4.63
N GLY A 104 -11.52 -5.62 3.72
CA GLY A 104 -11.53 -4.19 4.07
C GLY A 104 -12.78 -3.76 4.84
N PHE A 105 -13.95 -4.28 4.48
CA PHE A 105 -15.21 -4.01 5.18
C PHE A 105 -15.15 -4.38 6.67
N ALA A 106 -14.74 -5.60 6.98
CA ALA A 106 -14.63 -6.06 8.37
C ALA A 106 -13.49 -5.34 9.12
N PHE A 107 -12.40 -5.04 8.40
CA PHE A 107 -11.21 -4.46 9.02
C PHE A 107 -11.46 -3.02 9.51
N VAL A 108 -12.07 -2.18 8.69
CA VAL A 108 -12.41 -0.79 9.08
C VAL A 108 -13.42 -0.79 10.24
N GLU A 109 -14.51 -1.56 10.13
CA GLU A 109 -15.54 -1.68 11.15
C GLU A 109 -14.96 -2.07 12.53
N GLU A 110 -14.06 -3.05 12.56
CA GLU A 110 -13.46 -3.52 13.80
C GLU A 110 -12.42 -2.54 14.37
N VAL A 111 -11.64 -1.87 13.51
CA VAL A 111 -10.69 -0.85 13.95
C VAL A 111 -11.39 0.39 14.49
N ARG A 112 -12.50 0.82 13.89
CA ARG A 112 -13.32 1.95 14.37
C ARG A 112 -13.91 1.75 15.77
N GLN A 113 -13.97 0.53 16.28
CA GLN A 113 -14.42 0.29 17.67
C GLN A 113 -13.44 0.84 18.72
N PHE A 114 -12.21 1.16 18.35
CA PHE A 114 -11.18 1.63 19.29
C PHE A 114 -10.28 2.75 18.74
N TRP A 115 -10.46 3.16 17.49
CA TRP A 115 -9.63 4.16 16.85
C TRP A 115 -10.48 5.23 16.15
N ASP A 116 -10.38 6.47 16.64
CA ASP A 116 -11.11 7.62 16.11
C ASP A 116 -10.24 8.50 15.17
N GLY A 117 -8.92 8.23 15.09
CA GLY A 117 -8.00 8.95 14.22
C GLY A 117 -8.12 8.56 12.74
N PRO A 118 -7.37 9.23 11.86
CA PRO A 118 -7.39 8.96 10.43
C PRO A 118 -7.07 7.50 10.07
N ILE A 119 -7.83 6.97 9.09
CA ILE A 119 -7.61 5.66 8.47
C ILE A 119 -7.40 5.86 6.97
N ALA A 120 -6.31 5.28 6.45
CA ALA A 120 -6.14 5.03 5.02
C ALA A 120 -6.42 3.54 4.75
N LEU A 121 -7.40 3.23 3.89
CA LEU A 121 -7.70 1.85 3.53
C LEU A 121 -7.00 1.47 2.23
N GLY A 122 -6.19 0.40 2.26
CA GLY A 122 -5.56 -0.24 1.11
C GLY A 122 -6.09 -1.66 0.90
N GLY A 123 -6.28 -2.02 -0.36
CA GLY A 123 -6.71 -3.36 -0.78
C GLY A 123 -7.91 -3.33 -1.72
N ALA A 124 -7.69 -3.83 -2.94
CA ALA A 124 -8.68 -3.89 -4.02
C ALA A 124 -9.28 -2.53 -4.45
N ILE A 125 -8.63 -1.40 -4.09
CA ILE A 125 -9.08 -0.06 -4.48
C ILE A 125 -8.36 0.35 -5.76
N SER A 126 -9.09 0.36 -6.89
CA SER A 126 -8.56 0.74 -8.22
C SER A 126 -9.57 1.53 -9.05
N SER A 127 -10.65 2.02 -8.43
CA SER A 127 -11.66 2.85 -9.06
C SER A 127 -12.17 3.94 -8.10
N GLY A 128 -12.73 5.01 -8.64
CA GLY A 128 -13.35 6.07 -7.84
C GLY A 128 -14.55 5.57 -7.03
N ARG A 129 -15.27 4.55 -7.51
CA ARG A 129 -16.34 3.90 -6.74
C ARG A 129 -15.81 3.17 -5.51
N ALA A 130 -14.66 2.49 -5.63
CA ALA A 130 -14.02 1.83 -4.51
C ALA A 130 -13.48 2.86 -3.48
N ILE A 131 -12.98 4.02 -3.93
CA ILE A 131 -12.61 5.14 -3.06
C ILE A 131 -13.83 5.62 -2.27
N ARG A 132 -14.98 5.86 -2.94
CA ARG A 132 -16.21 6.26 -2.26
C ARG A 132 -16.74 5.19 -1.28
N ALA A 133 -16.58 3.91 -1.61
CA ALA A 133 -16.93 2.82 -0.70
C ALA A 133 -16.04 2.82 0.56
N ALA A 134 -14.73 3.03 0.43
CA ALA A 134 -13.81 3.15 1.56
C ALA A 134 -14.20 4.32 2.48
N GLU A 135 -14.53 5.48 1.90
CA GLU A 135 -15.02 6.64 2.65
C GLU A 135 -16.34 6.33 3.38
N THR A 136 -17.28 5.65 2.73
CA THR A 136 -18.56 5.27 3.35
C THR A 136 -18.38 4.28 4.51
N LEU A 137 -17.35 3.44 4.46
CA LEU A 137 -16.96 2.56 5.56
C LEU A 137 -16.35 3.30 6.76
N GLY A 138 -15.91 4.55 6.57
CA GLY A 138 -15.27 5.34 7.61
C GLY A 138 -13.76 5.46 7.47
N ALA A 139 -13.18 5.22 6.30
CA ALA A 139 -11.78 5.55 6.01
C ALA A 139 -11.72 6.96 5.38
N GLU A 140 -10.86 7.83 5.90
CA GLU A 140 -10.67 9.18 5.36
C GLU A 140 -9.84 9.21 4.08
N LEU A 141 -9.01 8.17 3.88
CA LEU A 141 -8.10 8.07 2.76
C LEU A 141 -8.18 6.70 2.08
N ALA A 142 -7.98 6.68 0.77
CA ALA A 142 -7.79 5.44 0.01
C ALA A 142 -6.30 5.28 -0.35
N TYR A 143 -5.75 4.08 -0.11
CA TYR A 143 -4.37 3.75 -0.43
C TYR A 143 -4.32 2.92 -1.70
N VAL A 144 -3.97 3.54 -2.82
CA VAL A 144 -4.05 2.98 -4.16
C VAL A 144 -2.64 2.73 -4.71
N GLY A 145 -2.33 1.49 -5.07
CA GLY A 145 -1.01 1.12 -5.61
C GLY A 145 -1.08 0.50 -7.00
N THR A 146 -1.87 -0.57 -7.16
CA THR A 146 -1.89 -1.40 -8.36
C THR A 146 -2.18 -0.62 -9.65
N ALA A 147 -3.08 0.35 -9.62
CA ALA A 147 -3.40 1.19 -10.77
C ALA A 147 -2.18 1.98 -11.29
N PHE A 148 -1.26 2.35 -10.39
CA PHE A 148 -0.07 3.13 -10.73
C PHE A 148 1.14 2.28 -11.14
N ILE A 149 1.08 0.95 -11.04
CA ILE A 149 2.12 0.07 -11.60
C ILE A 149 2.13 0.21 -13.12
N ALA A 150 0.94 0.22 -13.74
CA ALA A 150 0.78 0.33 -15.19
C ALA A 150 0.67 1.78 -15.69
N CYS A 151 1.30 2.75 -15.01
CA CYS A 151 1.38 4.10 -15.54
C CYS A 151 2.62 4.30 -16.42
N GLU A 152 2.57 5.24 -17.35
CA GLU A 152 3.68 5.53 -18.27
C GLU A 152 4.94 5.93 -17.53
N GLU A 153 4.79 6.75 -16.48
CA GLU A 153 5.88 7.31 -15.67
C GLU A 153 6.49 6.29 -14.68
N SER A 154 5.82 5.15 -14.45
CA SER A 154 6.39 4.08 -13.61
C SER A 154 7.64 3.49 -14.24
N ILE A 155 8.67 3.24 -13.42
CA ILE A 155 9.90 2.54 -13.83
C ILE A 155 9.73 1.02 -13.91
N ALA A 156 8.52 0.49 -13.68
CA ALA A 156 8.21 -0.92 -13.83
C ALA A 156 8.47 -1.38 -15.27
N ASP A 157 9.02 -2.59 -15.42
CA ASP A 157 9.27 -3.18 -16.74
C ASP A 157 7.98 -3.22 -17.57
N LEU A 158 8.07 -3.04 -18.88
CA LEU A 158 6.91 -3.08 -19.76
C LEU A 158 6.13 -4.40 -19.63
N ALA A 159 6.84 -5.52 -19.54
CA ALA A 159 6.22 -6.83 -19.33
C ALA A 159 5.43 -6.90 -18.02
N TYR A 160 5.86 -6.19 -16.96
CA TYR A 160 5.10 -6.10 -15.71
C TYR A 160 3.82 -5.28 -15.91
N LYS A 161 3.91 -4.12 -16.57
CA LYS A 161 2.74 -3.28 -16.88
C LYS A 161 1.72 -4.04 -17.73
N GLU A 162 2.17 -4.74 -18.78
CA GLU A 162 1.32 -5.58 -19.64
C GLU A 162 0.67 -6.74 -18.86
N MET A 163 1.43 -7.38 -17.97
CA MET A 163 0.89 -8.44 -17.11
C MET A 163 -0.20 -7.92 -16.16
N VAL A 164 -0.04 -6.71 -15.60
CA VAL A 164 -1.06 -6.05 -14.77
C VAL A 164 -2.30 -5.73 -15.60
N VAL A 165 -2.15 -5.19 -16.81
CA VAL A 165 -3.27 -4.86 -17.71
C VAL A 165 -4.04 -6.11 -18.15
N GLY A 166 -3.34 -7.23 -18.34
CA GLY A 166 -3.95 -8.50 -18.76
C GLY A 166 -4.52 -9.36 -17.64
N ALA A 167 -4.35 -8.96 -16.37
CA ALA A 167 -4.72 -9.78 -15.22
C ALA A 167 -6.13 -9.48 -14.71
N SER A 168 -6.74 -10.48 -14.08
CA SER A 168 -7.97 -10.40 -13.31
C SER A 168 -7.72 -10.66 -11.82
N ALA A 169 -8.73 -10.47 -10.98
CA ALA A 169 -8.63 -10.78 -9.56
C ALA A 169 -8.31 -12.26 -9.29
N GLU A 170 -8.70 -13.18 -10.19
CA GLU A 170 -8.43 -14.60 -10.10
C GLU A 170 -6.95 -14.95 -10.36
N ASP A 171 -6.20 -14.02 -10.98
CA ASP A 171 -4.76 -14.16 -11.22
C ASP A 171 -3.92 -13.73 -10.01
N ILE A 172 -4.55 -13.26 -8.94
CA ILE A 172 -3.86 -12.84 -7.72
C ILE A 172 -3.81 -13.99 -6.73
N LEU A 173 -2.60 -14.46 -6.44
CA LEU A 173 -2.35 -15.57 -5.52
C LEU A 173 -1.69 -15.08 -4.22
N PRO A 174 -2.34 -15.23 -3.05
CA PRO A 174 -1.69 -14.96 -1.77
C PRO A 174 -0.72 -16.09 -1.42
N SER A 175 0.52 -15.75 -1.11
CA SER A 175 1.54 -16.72 -0.66
C SER A 175 2.59 -16.07 0.23
N LYS A 176 3.05 -16.80 1.25
CA LYS A 176 4.22 -16.44 2.07
C LYS A 176 5.51 -17.08 1.56
N GLY A 177 5.44 -17.97 0.57
CA GLY A 177 6.53 -18.79 0.10
C GLY A 177 7.70 -18.04 -0.56
N ILE A 178 7.50 -16.79 -0.96
CA ILE A 178 8.54 -15.99 -1.61
C ILE A 178 9.35 -15.18 -0.60
N THR A 179 8.67 -14.49 0.34
CA THR A 179 9.31 -13.54 1.26
C THR A 179 9.21 -13.97 2.73
N GLY A 180 8.46 -15.02 3.04
CA GLY A 180 8.15 -15.43 4.41
C GLY A 180 7.01 -14.63 5.06
N VAL A 181 6.56 -13.55 4.43
CA VAL A 181 5.37 -12.77 4.81
C VAL A 181 4.33 -12.93 3.71
N THR A 182 3.06 -13.05 4.09
CA THR A 182 1.98 -13.18 3.10
C THR A 182 1.94 -11.95 2.18
N ALA A 183 2.00 -12.21 0.88
CA ALA A 183 1.90 -11.19 -0.16
C ALA A 183 1.04 -11.69 -1.31
N ASN A 184 0.39 -10.78 -2.02
CA ASN A 184 -0.38 -11.06 -3.21
C ASN A 184 0.52 -10.96 -4.45
N TRP A 185 0.57 -12.03 -5.23
CA TRP A 185 1.43 -12.20 -6.39
C TRP A 185 0.62 -12.40 -7.66
N LEU A 186 1.14 -11.91 -8.78
CA LEU A 186 0.61 -12.25 -10.10
C LEU A 186 0.96 -13.71 -10.43
N ARG A 187 -0.05 -14.53 -10.69
CA ARG A 187 0.10 -15.97 -11.02
C ARG A 187 1.04 -16.18 -12.18
N GLN A 188 0.94 -15.40 -13.25
CA GLN A 188 1.78 -15.50 -14.43
C GLN A 188 3.25 -15.19 -14.11
N SER A 189 3.50 -14.25 -13.20
CA SER A 189 4.85 -13.92 -12.75
C SER A 189 5.46 -15.04 -11.91
N LEU A 190 4.65 -15.70 -11.07
CA LEU A 190 5.10 -16.90 -10.33
C LEU A 190 5.53 -18.00 -11.28
N ILE A 191 4.72 -18.31 -12.30
CA ILE A 191 5.02 -19.33 -13.31
C ILE A 191 6.30 -18.97 -14.09
N ALA A 192 6.42 -17.70 -14.52
CA ALA A 192 7.61 -17.23 -15.24
C ALA A 192 8.89 -17.32 -14.39
N ALA A 193 8.77 -17.20 -13.07
CA ALA A 193 9.87 -17.36 -12.12
C ALA A 193 10.13 -18.83 -11.69
N GLY A 194 9.41 -19.81 -12.29
CA GLY A 194 9.59 -21.24 -12.04
C GLY A 194 8.87 -21.78 -10.80
N TYR A 195 7.94 -21.03 -10.22
CA TYR A 195 7.10 -21.52 -9.13
C TYR A 195 5.87 -22.27 -9.68
N ASP A 196 5.43 -23.29 -8.94
CA ASP A 196 4.12 -23.92 -9.17
C ASP A 196 3.07 -23.23 -8.28
N PRO A 197 2.11 -22.47 -8.86
CA PRO A 197 1.06 -21.80 -8.09
C PRO A 197 0.16 -22.74 -7.28
N ALA A 198 0.09 -24.04 -7.64
CA ALA A 198 -0.68 -25.04 -6.91
C ALA A 198 0.09 -25.60 -5.69
N ASN A 199 1.42 -25.49 -5.69
CA ASN A 199 2.30 -26.06 -4.68
C ASN A 199 3.34 -25.04 -4.20
N MET A 200 2.87 -23.87 -3.73
CA MET A 200 3.76 -22.81 -3.23
C MET A 200 4.48 -23.24 -1.94
N PRO A 201 5.78 -22.91 -1.77
CA PRO A 201 6.50 -23.16 -0.53
C PRO A 201 5.80 -22.52 0.69
N GLU A 202 5.79 -23.19 1.84
CA GLU A 202 5.14 -22.68 3.05
C GLU A 202 6.10 -22.26 4.17
N ASP A 203 7.33 -22.78 4.16
CA ASP A 203 8.24 -22.76 5.33
C ASP A 203 9.29 -21.64 5.29
N LYS A 204 9.16 -20.66 4.38
CA LYS A 204 10.12 -19.56 4.32
C LYS A 204 9.92 -18.63 5.51
N LYS A 205 11.01 -18.38 6.26
CA LYS A 205 11.03 -17.39 7.35
C LYS A 205 11.29 -16.01 6.77
N PRO A 206 10.63 -14.95 7.30
CA PRO A 206 10.96 -13.57 6.93
C PRO A 206 12.42 -13.27 7.31
N ASN A 207 13.15 -12.68 6.37
CA ASN A 207 14.51 -12.18 6.61
C ASN A 207 14.63 -10.80 5.96
N PHE A 208 14.88 -9.78 6.77
CA PHE A 208 15.06 -8.38 6.34
C PHE A 208 16.49 -7.87 6.58
N GLU A 209 17.43 -8.75 6.99
CA GLU A 209 18.84 -8.41 7.26
C GLU A 209 19.61 -8.05 5.98
N ASN A 210 19.21 -8.62 4.83
CA ASN A 210 19.82 -8.35 3.54
C ASN A 210 18.78 -7.79 2.58
N THR A 211 18.56 -6.47 2.61
CA THR A 211 17.64 -5.80 1.68
C THR A 211 17.97 -6.11 0.21
N ASN A 212 19.24 -6.40 -0.12
CA ASN A 212 19.66 -6.76 -1.48
C ASN A 212 19.14 -8.14 -1.94
N ASP A 213 19.02 -9.13 -1.07
CA ASP A 213 18.50 -10.46 -1.46
C ASP A 213 16.97 -10.48 -1.53
N ASN A 214 16.30 -9.75 -0.65
CA ASN A 214 14.85 -9.56 -0.73
C ASN A 214 14.46 -8.67 -1.94
N SER A 215 15.29 -7.68 -2.31
CA SER A 215 15.06 -6.88 -3.51
C SER A 215 15.12 -7.71 -4.79
N LYS A 216 15.92 -8.80 -4.84
CA LYS A 216 15.94 -9.72 -5.98
C LYS A 216 14.62 -10.48 -6.14
N ALA A 217 13.99 -10.90 -5.04
CA ALA A 217 12.69 -11.56 -5.10
C ALA A 217 11.63 -10.63 -5.71
N TRP A 218 11.54 -9.38 -5.24
CA TRP A 218 10.61 -8.37 -5.75
C TRP A 218 10.93 -7.88 -7.17
N LYS A 219 12.19 -7.98 -7.59
CA LYS A 219 12.61 -7.65 -8.95
C LYS A 219 12.18 -8.69 -9.97
N ASN A 220 12.16 -9.96 -9.57
CA ASN A 220 11.94 -11.09 -10.48
C ASN A 220 10.52 -11.69 -10.36
N VAL A 221 9.80 -11.42 -9.28
CA VAL A 221 8.42 -11.91 -9.07
C VAL A 221 7.53 -10.71 -8.77
N TRP A 222 6.56 -10.50 -9.62
CA TRP A 222 5.71 -9.31 -9.60
C TRP A 222 4.43 -9.53 -8.83
N SER A 223 3.97 -8.47 -8.19
CA SER A 223 2.80 -8.46 -7.33
C SER A 223 1.74 -7.49 -7.85
N ALA A 224 0.48 -7.76 -7.53
CA ALA A 224 -0.61 -6.81 -7.72
C ALA A 224 -1.70 -7.08 -6.69
N GLY A 225 -2.56 -6.08 -6.45
CA GLY A 225 -3.75 -6.25 -5.63
C GLY A 225 -4.93 -6.79 -6.42
N GLN A 226 -5.96 -7.28 -5.73
CA GLN A 226 -7.16 -7.83 -6.33
C GLN A 226 -7.98 -6.82 -7.15
N GLY A 227 -7.70 -5.51 -7.00
CA GLY A 227 -8.27 -4.46 -7.86
C GLY A 227 -7.66 -4.40 -9.26
N VAL A 228 -6.75 -5.32 -9.62
CA VAL A 228 -6.04 -5.36 -10.91
C VAL A 228 -6.98 -5.36 -12.11
N GLY A 229 -8.14 -6.02 -12.03
CA GLY A 229 -9.12 -6.08 -13.14
C GLY A 229 -9.72 -4.72 -13.55
N ALA A 230 -9.50 -3.65 -12.78
CA ALA A 230 -9.88 -2.29 -13.17
C ALA A 230 -8.75 -1.55 -13.94
N VAL A 231 -7.58 -2.17 -14.11
CA VAL A 231 -6.44 -1.61 -14.84
C VAL A 231 -6.46 -2.15 -16.27
N THR A 232 -6.95 -1.36 -17.21
CA THR A 232 -7.25 -1.83 -18.58
C THR A 232 -6.26 -1.32 -19.64
N ALA A 233 -5.37 -0.40 -19.28
CA ALA A 233 -4.37 0.15 -20.18
C ALA A 233 -3.15 0.68 -19.41
N VAL A 234 -2.05 0.89 -20.11
CA VAL A 234 -0.93 1.72 -19.65
C VAL A 234 -1.30 3.17 -19.97
N GLU A 235 -1.44 4.01 -18.95
CA GLU A 235 -1.91 5.39 -19.07
C GLU A 235 -0.99 6.36 -18.32
N PRO A 236 -0.89 7.64 -18.71
CA PRO A 236 -0.25 8.66 -17.89
C PRO A 236 -0.90 8.79 -16.51
N ILE A 237 -0.11 9.07 -15.47
CA ILE A 237 -0.61 9.28 -14.08
C ILE A 237 -1.77 10.28 -14.06
N ALA A 238 -1.65 11.37 -14.81
CA ALA A 238 -2.68 12.41 -14.88
C ALA A 238 -4.04 11.85 -15.36
N GLN A 239 -4.06 10.91 -16.30
CA GLN A 239 -5.30 10.28 -16.78
C GLN A 239 -5.88 9.32 -15.74
N ILE A 240 -5.03 8.53 -15.08
CA ILE A 240 -5.46 7.65 -13.98
C ILE A 240 -6.14 8.47 -12.89
N VAL A 241 -5.50 9.56 -12.45
CA VAL A 241 -6.04 10.44 -11.39
C VAL A 241 -7.35 11.10 -11.84
N ALA A 242 -7.42 11.62 -13.07
CA ALA A 242 -8.63 12.23 -13.62
C ALA A 242 -9.79 11.24 -13.69
N ARG A 243 -9.53 10.00 -14.11
CA ARG A 243 -10.52 8.91 -14.15
C ARG A 243 -11.01 8.55 -12.76
N LEU A 244 -10.11 8.32 -11.81
CA LEU A 244 -10.46 8.01 -10.42
C LEU A 244 -11.33 9.12 -9.80
N LYS A 245 -10.98 10.39 -10.05
CA LYS A 245 -11.75 11.53 -9.59
C LYS A 245 -13.14 11.58 -10.23
N ALA A 246 -13.25 11.43 -11.54
CA ALA A 246 -14.53 11.45 -12.24
C ALA A 246 -15.46 10.32 -11.77
N GLU A 247 -14.92 9.11 -11.57
CA GLU A 247 -15.66 7.96 -11.05
C GLU A 247 -16.12 8.18 -9.60
N TYR A 248 -15.28 8.80 -8.77
CA TYR A 248 -15.62 9.17 -7.40
C TYR A 248 -16.74 10.21 -7.38
N ASP A 249 -16.60 11.32 -8.14
CA ASP A 249 -17.60 12.37 -8.24
C ASP A 249 -18.94 11.83 -8.76
N PHE A 250 -18.91 10.86 -9.67
CA PHE A 250 -20.12 10.15 -10.13
C PHE A 250 -20.72 9.29 -9.01
N ALA A 251 -19.92 8.52 -8.30
CA ALA A 251 -20.38 7.66 -7.22
C ALA A 251 -21.03 8.45 -6.07
N CYS A 252 -20.52 9.66 -5.79
CA CYS A 252 -21.12 10.55 -4.79
C CYS A 252 -22.53 11.05 -5.17
N LYS A 253 -22.88 11.04 -6.46
CA LYS A 253 -24.17 11.48 -6.99
C LYS A 253 -25.20 10.35 -7.14
N LEU A 254 -24.79 9.10 -6.92
CA LEU A 254 -25.73 7.97 -7.03
C LEU A 254 -26.84 8.12 -5.99
N PRO A 255 -28.11 7.88 -6.37
CA PRO A 255 -29.23 7.95 -5.44
C PRO A 255 -29.06 6.88 -4.35
N ARG A 256 -29.55 7.20 -3.16
CA ARG A 256 -29.71 6.20 -2.10
C ARG A 256 -30.68 5.12 -2.58
N PHE A 257 -30.49 3.90 -2.10
CA PHE A 257 -31.44 2.83 -2.31
C PHE A 257 -32.74 3.21 -1.59
N ASP A 258 -33.75 3.66 -2.33
CA ASP A 258 -35.09 3.83 -1.78
C ASP A 258 -35.72 2.43 -1.68
N MET A 259 -35.74 1.88 -0.45
CA MET A 259 -36.64 0.79 -0.17
C MET A 259 -38.05 1.38 -0.26
N LYS A 260 -38.78 1.06 -1.33
CA LYS A 260 -40.21 1.33 -1.38
C LYS A 260 -40.84 0.50 -0.26
N GLU A 261 -41.48 1.21 0.67
CA GLU A 261 -42.33 0.60 1.70
C GLU A 261 -43.40 -0.29 1.09
#